data_c811f7996880cfc438eb456a1bcb6548
#
_entry.id   c811f7996880cfc438eb456a1bcb6548
#
_cell.length_a   1.000
_cell.length_b   1.000
_cell.length_c   1.000
_cell.angle_alpha   90.00
_cell.angle_beta   90.00
_cell.angle_gamma   90.00
#
_symmetry.space_group_name_H-M   'P 1'
#
loop_
_entity.id
_entity.type
_entity.pdbx_description
1 polymer ?
#
loop_
_entity_poly.entity_id
_entity_poly.type
_entity_poly.pdbx_seq_one_letter_code
_entity_poly.pdbx_strand_id
1 'polypeptide(L)'
;MSRSRTKAEELLGSRGRIRTLQILAECGELNISEVSRRTGLNYTSVERHLVKLAKLGLVKEKRYGKIRIFQTLFQTLTVRFEKGGALVMELTQPQPE
;
A
#
# COMPACT_ATOMS: atom_id res chain seq x y z
N MET A 1 2.74 0.96 -28.83
CA MET A 1 2.95 1.79 -27.64
C MET A 1 2.42 1.07 -26.41
N SER A 2 3.24 0.93 -25.40
CA SER A 2 2.79 0.34 -24.17
C SER A 2 2.04 1.41 -23.37
N ARG A 3 0.88 1.03 -22.84
CA ARG A 3 0.08 1.90 -22.02
C ARG A 3 0.58 1.83 -20.57
N SER A 4 0.79 2.99 -19.93
CA SER A 4 1.16 3.02 -18.53
C SER A 4 0.02 2.51 -17.66
N ARG A 5 0.35 1.77 -16.62
CA ARG A 5 -0.65 1.31 -15.68
C ARG A 5 -1.10 2.46 -14.78
N THR A 6 -2.39 2.48 -14.45
CA THR A 6 -2.92 3.42 -13.48
C THR A 6 -2.47 2.98 -12.07
N LYS A 7 -2.60 3.89 -11.10
CA LYS A 7 -2.28 3.56 -9.69
C LYS A 7 -3.13 2.40 -9.18
N ALA A 8 -4.41 2.38 -9.55
CA ALA A 8 -5.31 1.30 -9.15
C ALA A 8 -4.86 -0.04 -9.75
N GLU A 9 -4.48 -0.06 -11.02
CA GLU A 9 -3.97 -1.28 -11.65
C GLU A 9 -2.68 -1.77 -10.98
N GLU A 10 -1.79 -0.84 -10.61
CA GLU A 10 -0.56 -1.19 -9.91
C GLU A 10 -0.85 -1.79 -8.54
N LEU A 11 -1.81 -1.24 -7.82
CA LEU A 11 -2.22 -1.80 -6.53
C LEU A 11 -2.82 -3.18 -6.69
N LEU A 12 -3.80 -3.32 -7.58
CA LEU A 12 -4.57 -4.55 -7.74
C LEU A 12 -3.82 -5.64 -8.49
N GLY A 13 -2.72 -5.31 -9.14
CA GLY A 13 -1.97 -6.24 -9.96
C GLY A 13 -1.14 -7.28 -9.21
N SER A 14 -1.15 -7.25 -7.88
CA SER A 14 -0.35 -8.17 -7.06
C SER A 14 -1.09 -8.53 -5.78
N ARG A 15 -1.33 -9.82 -5.60
CA ARG A 15 -1.98 -10.33 -4.37
C ARG A 15 -1.13 -10.04 -3.15
N GLY A 16 0.19 -10.19 -3.28
CA GLY A 16 1.11 -9.90 -2.17
C GLY A 16 1.09 -8.43 -1.77
N ARG A 17 0.96 -7.55 -2.75
CA ARG A 17 0.87 -6.09 -2.49
C ARG A 17 -0.43 -5.76 -1.77
N ILE A 18 -1.55 -6.33 -2.21
CA ILE A 18 -2.84 -6.15 -1.54
C ILE A 18 -2.77 -6.67 -0.10
N ARG A 19 -2.21 -7.85 0.09
CA ARG A 19 -2.06 -8.46 1.41
C ARG A 19 -1.20 -7.60 2.32
N THR A 20 -0.10 -7.06 1.80
CA THR A 20 0.79 -6.16 2.54
C THR A 20 0.04 -4.92 3.00
N LEU A 21 -0.73 -4.31 2.10
CA LEU A 21 -1.51 -3.11 2.44
C LEU A 21 -2.61 -3.42 3.45
N GLN A 22 -3.28 -4.58 3.33
CA GLN A 22 -4.31 -4.99 4.29
C GLN A 22 -3.75 -5.07 5.71
N ILE A 23 -2.62 -5.74 5.88
CA ILE A 23 -1.99 -5.90 7.18
C ILE A 23 -1.56 -4.54 7.74
N LEU A 24 -1.00 -3.70 6.89
CA LEU A 24 -0.58 -2.37 7.32
C LEU A 24 -1.78 -1.51 7.70
N ALA A 25 -2.86 -1.58 6.94
CA ALA A 25 -4.08 -0.83 7.25
C ALA A 25 -4.71 -1.29 8.57
N GLU A 26 -4.65 -2.59 8.86
CA GLU A 26 -5.16 -3.15 10.09
C GLU A 26 -4.43 -2.60 11.31
N CYS A 27 -3.11 -2.46 11.22
CA CYS A 27 -2.27 -2.06 12.35
C CYS A 27 -1.92 -0.57 12.36
N GLY A 28 -2.12 0.14 11.25
CA GLY A 28 -1.76 1.55 11.10
C GLY A 28 -0.32 1.76 10.68
N GLU A 29 0.63 1.18 11.40
CA GLU A 29 2.05 1.23 11.04
C GLU A 29 2.77 0.00 11.54
N LEU A 30 3.75 -0.48 10.75
CA LEU A 30 4.56 -1.65 11.07
C LEU A 30 5.93 -1.51 10.40
N ASN A 31 6.93 -2.22 10.97
CA ASN A 31 8.20 -2.37 10.27
C ASN A 31 8.11 -3.55 9.28
N ILE A 32 9.13 -3.67 8.42
CA ILE A 32 9.12 -4.68 7.34
C ILE A 32 9.06 -6.10 7.91
N SER A 33 9.83 -6.37 8.95
CA SER A 33 9.88 -7.72 9.57
C SER A 33 8.51 -8.14 10.10
N GLU A 34 7.78 -7.19 10.71
CA GLU A 34 6.44 -7.47 11.23
C GLU A 34 5.45 -7.77 10.09
N VAL A 35 5.52 -6.99 9.01
CA VAL A 35 4.67 -7.25 7.86
C VAL A 35 4.99 -8.61 7.24
N SER A 36 6.28 -8.93 7.12
CA SER A 36 6.72 -10.23 6.61
C SER A 36 6.16 -11.37 7.45
N ARG A 37 6.29 -11.27 8.77
CA ARG A 37 5.80 -12.29 9.68
C ARG A 37 4.30 -12.49 9.59
N ARG A 38 3.55 -11.39 9.53
CA ARG A 38 2.08 -11.44 9.52
C ARG A 38 1.50 -11.89 8.20
N THR A 39 2.17 -11.59 7.09
CA THR A 39 1.69 -11.97 5.75
C THR A 39 2.18 -13.34 5.31
N GLY A 40 3.27 -13.83 5.90
CA GLY A 40 3.94 -15.04 5.43
C GLY A 40 4.78 -14.82 4.18
N LEU A 41 4.89 -13.57 3.70
CA LEU A 41 5.72 -13.22 2.56
C LEU A 41 7.16 -12.98 3.04
N ASN A 42 8.14 -13.23 2.16
CA ASN A 42 9.52 -12.99 2.56
C ASN A 42 9.82 -11.48 2.63
N TYR A 43 10.88 -11.15 3.38
CA TYR A 43 11.27 -9.78 3.65
C TYR A 43 11.47 -8.96 2.37
N THR A 44 12.20 -9.51 1.41
CA THR A 44 12.52 -8.81 0.16
C THR A 44 11.26 -8.47 -0.64
N SER A 45 10.31 -9.40 -0.70
CA SER A 45 9.04 -9.16 -1.39
C SER A 45 8.23 -8.07 -0.69
N VAL A 46 8.17 -8.13 0.64
CA VAL A 46 7.45 -7.12 1.43
C VAL A 46 8.07 -5.75 1.23
N GLU A 47 9.40 -5.66 1.31
CA GLU A 47 10.10 -4.39 1.07
C GLU A 47 9.73 -3.80 -0.29
N ARG A 48 9.76 -4.63 -1.34
CA ARG A 48 9.42 -4.19 -2.69
C ARG A 48 7.99 -3.70 -2.78
N HIS A 49 7.05 -4.41 -2.14
CA HIS A 49 5.65 -3.99 -2.11
C HIS A 49 5.47 -2.68 -1.37
N LEU A 50 6.12 -2.52 -0.22
CA LEU A 50 6.01 -1.28 0.57
C LEU A 50 6.60 -0.08 -0.17
N VAL A 51 7.73 -0.26 -0.86
CA VAL A 51 8.33 0.79 -1.67
C VAL A 51 7.37 1.20 -2.80
N LYS A 52 6.75 0.21 -3.46
CA LYS A 52 5.77 0.49 -4.51
C LYS A 52 4.56 1.23 -3.96
N LEU A 53 4.04 0.80 -2.81
CA LEU A 53 2.90 1.44 -2.17
C LEU A 53 3.23 2.90 -1.78
N ALA A 54 4.46 3.16 -1.37
CA ALA A 54 4.90 4.52 -1.08
C ALA A 54 4.91 5.38 -2.35
N LYS A 55 5.38 4.82 -3.47
CA LYS A 55 5.36 5.51 -4.76
C LYS A 55 3.94 5.80 -5.24
N LEU A 56 2.99 4.94 -4.89
CA LEU A 56 1.59 5.15 -5.21
C LEU A 56 0.90 6.17 -4.29
N GLY A 57 1.60 6.64 -3.26
CA GLY A 57 1.04 7.62 -2.32
C GLY A 57 0.14 7.02 -1.25
N LEU A 58 0.19 5.71 -1.04
CA LEU A 58 -0.70 5.00 -0.12
C LEU A 58 -0.10 4.82 1.26
N VAL A 59 1.22 4.82 1.35
CA VAL A 59 1.94 4.67 2.62
C VAL A 59 3.13 5.62 2.61
N LYS A 60 3.69 5.89 3.79
CA LYS A 60 4.95 6.62 3.91
C LYS A 60 5.91 5.84 4.80
N GLU A 61 7.19 6.00 4.52
CA GLU A 61 8.26 5.41 5.32
C GLU A 61 8.76 6.44 6.33
N LYS A 62 8.94 5.97 7.56
CA LYS A 62 9.61 6.74 8.61
C LYS A 62 10.83 5.94 9.07
N ARG A 63 11.94 6.61 9.30
CA ARG A 63 13.17 5.95 9.74
C ARG A 63 13.56 6.42 11.13
N TYR A 64 13.92 5.47 11.96
CA TYR A 64 14.48 5.71 13.29
C TYR A 64 15.76 4.88 13.38
N GLY A 65 16.90 5.50 13.06
CA GLY A 65 18.14 4.77 12.94
C GLY A 65 18.07 3.75 11.80
N LYS A 66 18.21 2.47 12.13
CA LYS A 66 18.12 1.38 11.14
C LYS A 66 16.71 0.82 11.00
N ILE A 67 15.77 1.30 11.82
CA ILE A 67 14.41 0.80 11.81
C ILE A 67 13.61 1.56 10.75
N ARG A 68 12.96 0.82 9.85
CA ARG A 68 12.13 1.37 8.78
C ARG A 68 10.68 1.02 9.09
N ILE A 69 9.86 2.05 9.35
CA ILE A 69 8.45 1.88 9.68
C ILE A 69 7.62 2.44 8.54
N PHE A 70 6.61 1.71 8.12
CA PHE A 70 5.68 2.15 7.08
C PHE A 70 4.32 2.39 7.70
N GLN A 71 3.68 3.47 7.30
CA GLN A 71 2.40 3.93 7.85
C GLN A 71 1.44 4.23 6.71
N THR A 72 0.18 3.83 6.86
CA THR A 72 -0.85 4.18 5.87
C THR A 72 -1.12 5.67 5.89
N LEU A 73 -1.41 6.23 4.71
CA LEU A 73 -1.69 7.67 4.52
C LEU A 73 -3.19 7.95 4.34
N PHE A 74 -4.05 6.99 4.66
CA PHE A 74 -5.48 7.14 4.42
C PHE A 74 -6.27 6.55 5.57
N GLN A 75 -7.48 7.06 5.74
CA GLN A 75 -8.48 6.43 6.61
C GLN A 75 -9.21 5.35 5.81
N THR A 76 -9.56 5.67 4.58
CA THR A 76 -10.24 4.74 3.68
C THR A 76 -9.63 4.84 2.29
N LEU A 77 -9.44 3.70 1.65
CA LEU A 77 -9.04 3.58 0.25
C LEU A 77 -10.17 2.90 -0.50
N THR A 78 -10.69 3.55 -1.54
CA THR A 78 -11.77 3.02 -2.35
C THR A 78 -11.30 2.85 -3.79
N VAL A 79 -11.63 1.72 -4.39
CA VAL A 79 -11.39 1.46 -5.81
C VAL A 79 -12.75 1.23 -6.47
N ARG A 80 -13.05 2.02 -7.51
CA ARG A 80 -14.31 1.92 -8.24
C ARG A 80 -14.07 1.60 -9.69
N PHE A 81 -14.88 0.69 -10.22
CA PHE A 81 -14.96 0.44 -11.66
C PHE A 81 -16.18 1.20 -12.17
N GLU A 82 -15.95 2.15 -13.03
CA GLU A 82 -17.05 2.96 -13.56
C GLU A 82 -17.53 2.43 -14.91
N LYS A 83 -18.79 2.60 -15.19
CA LYS A 83 -19.33 2.27 -16.49
C LYS A 83 -18.64 3.15 -17.52
N GLY A 84 -18.13 2.56 -18.59
CA GLY A 84 -17.30 3.26 -19.55
C GLY A 84 -15.83 2.91 -19.43
N GLY A 85 -15.46 2.20 -18.36
CA GLY A 85 -14.13 1.58 -18.23
C GLY A 85 -13.14 2.31 -17.33
N ALA A 86 -13.52 3.44 -16.74
CA ALA A 86 -12.62 4.13 -15.84
C ALA A 86 -12.44 3.34 -14.54
N LEU A 87 -11.20 3.24 -14.09
CA LEU A 87 -10.86 2.63 -12.81
C LEU A 87 -10.35 3.75 -11.90
N VAL A 88 -11.11 4.06 -10.85
CA VAL A 88 -10.88 5.23 -10.01
C VAL A 88 -10.46 4.80 -8.61
N MET A 89 -9.39 5.41 -8.10
CA MET A 89 -8.91 5.17 -6.75
C MET A 89 -9.00 6.47 -5.97
N GLU A 90 -9.66 6.42 -4.81
CA GLU A 90 -9.85 7.59 -3.95
C GLU A 90 -9.42 7.30 -2.53
N LEU A 91 -8.82 8.29 -1.90
CA LEU A 91 -8.41 8.22 -0.51
C LEU A 91 -9.19 9.23 0.31
N THR A 92 -9.60 8.83 1.51
CA THR A 92 -10.03 9.80 2.52
C THR A 92 -8.90 9.93 3.53
N GLN A 93 -8.67 11.17 3.97
CA GLN A 93 -7.61 11.42 4.94
C GLN A 93 -8.08 11.07 6.35
N PRO A 94 -7.15 10.70 7.25
CA PRO A 94 -7.52 10.54 8.65
C PRO A 94 -8.11 11.82 9.19
N GLN A 95 -9.18 11.69 9.99
CA GLN A 95 -9.82 12.84 10.61
C GLN A 95 -8.89 13.43 11.67
N PRO A 96 -8.73 14.77 11.74
CA PRO A 96 -7.99 15.38 12.83
C PRO A 96 -8.78 15.20 14.13
N GLU A 97 -8.07 14.94 15.21
CA GLU A 97 -8.68 14.84 16.52
C GLU A 97 -8.90 16.22 17.14
#